data_995b39f62da215d709d589f7fddd357c
#
_entry.id   995b39f62da215d709d589f7fddd357c
#
_cell.length_a   1.000
_cell.length_b   1.000
_cell.length_c   1.000
_cell.angle_alpha   90.00
_cell.angle_beta   90.00
_cell.angle_gamma   90.00
#
_symmetry.space_group_name_H-M   'P 1'
#
loop_
_entity.id
_entity.type
_entity.pdbx_description
1 polymer ?
#
loop_
_entity_poly.entity_id
_entity_poly.type
_entity_poly.pdbx_seq_one_letter_code
_entity_poly.pdbx_strand_id
1 'polypeptide(L)'
;MKRRIVMSMLAGAALLASALLGAGPAGAADVPAEFGTDWHDPVTAAPPVDRPAGKSCQVTLAEAQFKDFTPYRGTYTPPEGCGDRWSKVVLRLDGKVKGRQFDRIGYLHVGGVEILRTSTPEPSPDGIAWSVEKDVTRYSDTFRSSQDVEMLIGNVVDDTYTGVLDVKVTLTFYPGEPAAAPADKVLTLGEGNTLTTPRNSERILAEVYATGSGGGCEEFWYLAVPGKAPYSCQADGGPYREVQIKVDGQPAGIAAPFPHVWTGGWSNPFLWYVVPAPRAFDVKPIEYDLTPFAGLLNDGRSHKVDVSVVGVPEGQSGWSAPVDVLVWQDAGRTHVPGRLTVDRAGELANSSTYTAGSPERVDTEAGHRLTVSGYVDTSHGRVTTTVSRTLANTSIHRWTDGENVDGLDAKWTDDESVTVDGRGPARTTFTHRTYTMSGSTTIGDDARLRTVLTLGDRAAVVESRGGRPTAWSRLDDTVSGDAAYATGVPRDQRHAVGTTSERYRLYGSAGCYDHSLTTVQGVLTEERDGC
;
A
#
# COMPACT_ATOMS: atom_id res chain seq x y z
N MET A 1 -36.67 4.64 -69.30
CA MET A 1 -36.72 6.06 -69.63
C MET A 1 -35.87 6.81 -68.59
N LYS A 2 -34.67 7.23 -68.93
CA LYS A 2 -34.17 8.60 -69.18
C LYS A 2 -34.62 9.58 -68.11
N ARG A 3 -33.76 10.23 -67.26
CA ARG A 3 -32.64 11.08 -67.66
C ARG A 3 -31.66 11.35 -66.51
N ARG A 4 -30.41 11.42 -66.81
CA ARG A 4 -29.30 12.04 -66.06
C ARG A 4 -29.54 13.57 -65.92
N ILE A 5 -29.07 14.15 -64.80
CA ILE A 5 -28.41 15.47 -64.87
C ILE A 5 -27.21 15.44 -63.89
N VAL A 6 -26.08 15.82 -64.45
CA VAL A 6 -24.77 16.10 -63.87
C VAL A 6 -24.63 17.61 -63.69
N MET A 7 -24.04 18.07 -62.58
CA MET A 7 -23.28 19.31 -62.47
C MET A 7 -22.62 19.34 -61.10
N SER A 8 -21.38 19.14 -60.96
CA SER A 8 -20.13 19.83 -61.22
C SER A 8 -19.88 21.07 -60.35
N MET A 9 -18.80 21.00 -59.58
CA MET A 9 -17.80 21.98 -59.14
C MET A 9 -18.20 22.98 -58.06
N LEU A 10 -17.35 23.26 -57.05
CA LEU A 10 -15.95 23.66 -57.06
C LEU A 10 -15.32 23.50 -55.65
N ALA A 11 -14.12 23.06 -55.64
CA ALA A 11 -12.97 23.17 -54.77
C ALA A 11 -12.97 24.28 -53.69
N GLY A 12 -12.59 23.88 -52.50
CA GLY A 12 -12.07 24.72 -51.45
C GLY A 12 -11.09 23.89 -50.60
N ALA A 13 -9.87 23.76 -51.12
CA ALA A 13 -8.76 23.15 -50.35
C ALA A 13 -8.30 24.16 -49.30
N ALA A 14 -8.74 24.00 -48.07
CA ALA A 14 -8.10 24.62 -46.91
C ALA A 14 -6.98 23.68 -46.41
N LEU A 15 -5.75 24.02 -46.75
CA LEU A 15 -4.54 23.45 -46.18
C LEU A 15 -4.48 23.80 -44.68
N LEU A 16 -4.92 22.91 -43.81
CA LEU A 16 -4.53 22.88 -42.41
C LEU A 16 -3.13 22.24 -42.38
N ALA A 17 -2.12 23.08 -42.35
CA ALA A 17 -0.78 22.68 -41.94
C ALA A 17 -0.82 22.31 -40.45
N SER A 18 -1.03 21.05 -40.15
CA SER A 18 -0.75 20.48 -38.85
C SER A 18 0.76 20.55 -38.63
N ALA A 19 1.20 21.48 -37.79
CA ALA A 19 2.55 21.49 -37.25
C ALA A 19 2.70 20.20 -36.44
N LEU A 20 3.29 19.19 -37.07
CA LEU A 20 3.97 18.09 -36.36
C LEU A 20 5.15 18.77 -35.65
N LEU A 21 4.91 19.18 -34.39
CA LEU A 21 5.99 19.35 -33.43
C LEU A 21 6.57 17.95 -33.25
N GLY A 22 7.61 17.63 -34.02
CA GLY A 22 8.43 16.46 -33.76
C GLY A 22 8.95 16.58 -32.33
N ALA A 23 8.56 15.65 -31.48
CA ALA A 23 9.32 15.38 -30.28
C ALA A 23 10.74 15.04 -30.76
N GLY A 24 11.67 15.96 -30.58
CA GLY A 24 13.09 15.68 -30.75
C GLY A 24 13.45 14.50 -29.85
N PRO A 25 14.47 13.70 -30.18
CA PRO A 25 14.97 12.69 -29.25
C PRO A 25 15.24 13.41 -27.94
N ALA A 26 14.65 12.94 -26.84
CA ALA A 26 15.01 13.38 -25.49
C ALA A 26 16.54 13.25 -25.43
N GLY A 27 17.24 14.38 -25.28
CA GLY A 27 18.68 14.37 -25.14
C GLY A 27 19.01 13.42 -23.98
N ALA A 28 19.94 12.51 -24.17
CA ALA A 28 20.40 11.63 -23.08
C ALA A 28 20.73 12.54 -21.89
N ALA A 29 20.05 12.30 -20.76
CA ALA A 29 20.33 13.04 -19.54
C ALA A 29 21.83 12.89 -19.24
N ASP A 30 22.47 13.98 -18.83
CA ASP A 30 23.91 13.97 -18.52
C ASP A 30 24.06 13.27 -17.16
N VAL A 31 24.36 11.97 -17.21
CA VAL A 31 24.46 11.10 -16.04
C VAL A 31 25.80 11.33 -15.37
N PRO A 32 25.85 11.76 -14.09
CA PRO A 32 27.09 11.93 -13.39
C PRO A 32 27.81 10.59 -13.13
N ALA A 33 29.11 10.60 -12.93
CA ALA A 33 29.89 9.39 -12.65
C ALA A 33 29.52 8.73 -11.30
N GLU A 34 29.02 9.52 -10.35
CA GLU A 34 28.57 9.12 -9.01
C GLU A 34 27.46 10.06 -8.51
N PHE A 35 26.74 9.69 -7.44
CA PHE A 35 25.74 10.57 -6.84
C PHE A 35 26.34 11.90 -6.38
N GLY A 36 25.76 13.00 -6.85
CA GLY A 36 26.09 14.36 -6.44
C GLY A 36 25.34 14.82 -5.18
N THR A 37 25.16 16.13 -5.09
CA THR A 37 24.38 16.80 -4.03
C THR A 37 22.96 17.12 -4.47
N ASP A 38 22.66 16.90 -5.74
CA ASP A 38 21.39 17.18 -6.39
C ASP A 38 20.96 15.93 -7.19
N TRP A 39 19.83 15.37 -6.85
CA TRP A 39 19.19 14.28 -7.58
C TRP A 39 17.74 14.60 -7.89
N HIS A 40 17.18 13.93 -8.86
CA HIS A 40 15.81 14.19 -9.31
C HIS A 40 14.79 13.99 -8.20
N ASP A 41 13.69 14.70 -8.31
CA ASP A 41 12.52 14.50 -7.45
C ASP A 41 12.04 13.05 -7.51
N PRO A 42 11.59 12.49 -6.39
CA PRO A 42 11.05 11.13 -6.36
C PRO A 42 9.82 10.95 -7.26
N VAL A 43 9.84 9.85 -8.01
CA VAL A 43 8.76 9.43 -8.91
C VAL A 43 8.44 7.95 -8.72
N THR A 44 7.22 7.53 -9.06
CA THR A 44 6.80 6.14 -9.07
C THR A 44 6.15 5.79 -10.40
N ALA A 45 6.31 4.57 -10.86
CA ALA A 45 5.65 4.07 -12.07
C ALA A 45 4.16 3.75 -11.85
N ALA A 46 3.63 3.82 -10.63
CA ALA A 46 2.21 3.62 -10.35
C ALA A 46 1.32 4.66 -11.08
N PRO A 47 0.12 4.28 -11.55
CA PRO A 47 -0.76 5.19 -12.26
C PRO A 47 -1.24 6.34 -11.35
N PRO A 48 -1.36 7.56 -11.87
CA PRO A 48 -2.04 8.64 -11.17
C PRO A 48 -3.51 8.26 -10.93
N VAL A 49 -4.12 8.87 -9.91
CA VAL A 49 -5.55 8.67 -9.66
C VAL A 49 -6.37 9.29 -10.80
N ASP A 50 -7.20 8.45 -11.44
CA ASP A 50 -8.09 8.90 -12.51
C ASP A 50 -9.10 9.94 -12.00
N ARG A 51 -9.25 11.03 -12.74
CA ARG A 51 -10.10 12.17 -12.40
C ARG A 51 -11.25 12.33 -13.37
N PRO A 52 -12.50 12.33 -12.90
CA PRO A 52 -13.64 12.64 -13.74
C PRO A 52 -13.51 14.04 -14.37
N ALA A 53 -13.94 14.17 -15.62
CA ALA A 53 -14.07 15.49 -16.23
C ALA A 53 -15.19 16.30 -15.57
N GLY A 54 -15.04 17.62 -15.51
CA GLY A 54 -16.08 18.52 -15.05
C GLY A 54 -15.69 19.35 -13.81
N LYS A 55 -16.73 19.83 -13.09
CA LYS A 55 -16.54 20.69 -11.92
C LYS A 55 -15.99 19.88 -10.74
N SER A 56 -15.05 20.45 -10.02
CA SER A 56 -14.55 19.91 -8.76
C SER A 56 -14.48 21.00 -7.69
N CYS A 57 -14.42 20.60 -6.43
CA CYS A 57 -14.16 21.47 -5.29
C CYS A 57 -12.91 20.94 -4.57
N GLN A 58 -12.15 21.83 -3.97
CA GLN A 58 -10.93 21.46 -3.25
C GLN A 58 -10.94 22.02 -1.83
N VAL A 59 -10.43 21.23 -0.88
CA VAL A 59 -10.22 21.61 0.52
C VAL A 59 -8.81 21.25 0.92
N THR A 60 -8.12 22.16 1.60
CA THR A 60 -6.86 21.86 2.28
C THR A 60 -7.14 21.18 3.62
N LEU A 61 -6.63 19.97 3.84
CA LEU A 61 -6.73 19.24 5.10
C LEU A 61 -5.63 19.63 6.09
N ALA A 62 -4.41 19.74 5.60
CA ALA A 62 -3.25 20.07 6.39
C ALA A 62 -2.26 20.88 5.57
N GLU A 63 -1.60 21.84 6.21
CA GLU A 63 -0.44 22.55 5.68
C GLU A 63 0.48 22.82 6.86
N ALA A 64 1.61 22.09 6.95
CA ALA A 64 2.43 22.06 8.15
C ALA A 64 3.89 21.73 7.87
N GLN A 65 4.76 22.15 8.79
CA GLN A 65 6.17 21.75 8.86
C GLN A 65 6.37 20.77 10.00
N PHE A 66 6.86 19.58 9.68
CA PHE A 66 7.17 18.54 10.67
C PHE A 66 8.66 18.60 11.01
N LYS A 67 8.96 18.85 12.29
CA LYS A 67 10.31 19.01 12.87
C LYS A 67 10.58 18.03 14.00
N ASP A 68 9.50 17.53 14.60
CA ASP A 68 9.50 16.67 15.77
C ASP A 68 8.29 15.70 15.72
N PHE A 69 7.90 15.13 16.84
CA PHE A 69 6.74 14.23 16.96
C PHE A 69 5.44 14.95 17.35
N THR A 70 5.37 16.26 17.15
CA THR A 70 4.13 17.03 17.39
C THR A 70 3.19 16.90 16.18
N PRO A 71 1.99 16.34 16.34
CA PRO A 71 1.05 16.22 15.23
C PRO A 71 0.46 17.59 14.85
N TYR A 72 0.23 17.79 13.56
CA TYR A 72 -0.69 18.82 13.09
C TYR A 72 -2.11 18.45 13.50
N ARG A 73 -2.87 19.43 14.00
CA ARG A 73 -4.28 19.31 14.34
C ARG A 73 -5.06 20.42 13.66
N GLY A 74 -6.14 20.07 12.98
CA GLY A 74 -6.99 20.98 12.24
C GLY A 74 -8.43 20.49 12.21
N THR A 75 -9.26 21.18 11.44
CA THR A 75 -10.66 20.81 11.23
C THR A 75 -10.95 20.78 9.74
N TYR A 76 -11.48 19.67 9.26
CA TYR A 76 -12.08 19.55 7.94
C TYR A 76 -13.51 20.08 7.98
N THR A 77 -13.88 20.85 6.97
CA THR A 77 -15.27 21.28 6.73
C THR A 77 -15.63 20.95 5.28
N PRO A 78 -16.79 20.31 5.02
CA PRO A 78 -17.23 20.00 3.67
C PRO A 78 -17.26 21.24 2.78
N PRO A 79 -16.80 21.17 1.51
CA PRO A 79 -16.77 22.32 0.62
C PRO A 79 -18.18 22.76 0.22
N GLU A 80 -18.47 24.06 0.35
CA GLU A 80 -19.76 24.64 -0.04
C GLU A 80 -20.01 24.47 -1.56
N GLY A 81 -21.24 24.15 -1.92
CA GLY A 81 -21.67 24.03 -3.31
C GLY A 81 -21.12 22.80 -4.07
N CYS A 82 -20.56 21.84 -3.35
CA CYS A 82 -20.02 20.58 -3.91
C CYS A 82 -20.93 19.37 -3.69
N GLY A 83 -22.08 19.55 -3.05
CA GLY A 83 -22.99 18.47 -2.71
C GLY A 83 -22.41 17.52 -1.65
N ASP A 84 -23.08 16.40 -1.46
CA ASP A 84 -22.76 15.34 -0.49
C ASP A 84 -22.56 13.95 -1.14
N ARG A 85 -22.61 13.90 -2.48
CA ARG A 85 -22.37 12.70 -3.30
C ARG A 85 -21.30 12.98 -4.33
N TRP A 86 -20.26 12.16 -4.30
CA TRP A 86 -19.08 12.37 -5.14
C TRP A 86 -18.78 11.09 -5.94
N SER A 87 -18.60 11.25 -7.25
CA SER A 87 -18.13 10.19 -8.12
C SER A 87 -16.69 9.80 -7.83
N LYS A 88 -15.91 10.76 -7.29
CA LYS A 88 -14.51 10.57 -6.90
C LYS A 88 -14.13 11.58 -5.81
N VAL A 89 -13.33 11.14 -4.87
CA VAL A 89 -12.60 12.00 -3.92
C VAL A 89 -11.13 11.63 -4.00
N VAL A 90 -10.30 12.59 -4.39
CA VAL A 90 -8.85 12.39 -4.56
C VAL A 90 -8.11 13.13 -3.46
N LEU A 91 -7.36 12.40 -2.67
CA LEU A 91 -6.37 12.95 -1.76
C LEU A 91 -5.06 13.18 -2.53
N ARG A 92 -4.45 14.35 -2.31
CA ARG A 92 -3.10 14.65 -2.78
C ARG A 92 -2.28 15.24 -1.64
N LEU A 93 -1.12 14.63 -1.41
CA LEU A 93 -0.07 15.15 -0.55
C LEU A 93 1.03 15.70 -1.45
N ASP A 94 1.42 16.95 -1.23
CA ASP A 94 2.62 17.58 -1.80
C ASP A 94 3.60 17.84 -0.67
N GLY A 95 4.84 17.38 -0.82
CA GLY A 95 5.89 17.51 0.18
C GLY A 95 7.16 18.11 -0.39
N LYS A 96 7.93 18.77 0.48
CA LYS A 96 9.28 19.30 0.20
C LYS A 96 10.18 19.09 1.38
N VAL A 97 11.43 18.76 1.11
CA VAL A 97 12.46 18.65 2.15
C VAL A 97 13.83 18.94 1.57
N LYS A 98 14.72 19.54 2.38
CA LYS A 98 16.09 19.91 1.99
C LYS A 98 17.07 19.55 3.09
N GLY A 99 18.28 19.18 2.73
CA GLY A 99 19.39 18.94 3.65
C GLY A 99 19.62 17.46 3.94
N ARG A 100 19.64 17.07 5.21
CA ARG A 100 19.84 15.68 5.62
C ARG A 100 18.68 15.23 6.49
N GLN A 101 18.06 14.13 6.11
CA GLN A 101 17.03 13.44 6.90
C GLN A 101 16.99 11.97 6.50
N PHE A 102 16.48 11.11 7.40
CA PHE A 102 16.03 9.78 7.05
C PHE A 102 14.59 9.83 6.55
N ASP A 103 14.14 8.74 5.93
CA ASP A 103 12.74 8.50 5.66
C ASP A 103 11.93 8.47 6.96
N ARG A 104 10.71 8.98 6.90
CA ARG A 104 9.79 9.09 8.03
C ARG A 104 8.44 8.53 7.67
N ILE A 105 7.84 7.79 8.59
CA ILE A 105 6.48 7.33 8.40
C ILE A 105 5.49 8.44 8.74
N GLY A 106 4.44 8.57 7.92
CA GLY A 106 3.39 9.57 8.08
C GLY A 106 2.00 8.95 8.15
N TYR A 107 1.15 9.54 8.98
CA TYR A 107 -0.23 9.12 9.22
C TYR A 107 -1.16 10.30 9.08
N LEU A 108 -2.29 10.13 8.38
CA LEU A 108 -3.34 11.15 8.27
C LEU A 108 -4.69 10.56 8.66
N HIS A 109 -5.31 11.17 9.66
CA HIS A 109 -6.63 10.81 10.15
C HIS A 109 -7.62 11.94 9.92
N VAL A 110 -8.85 11.60 9.52
CA VAL A 110 -10.00 12.50 9.44
C VAL A 110 -11.16 11.87 10.20
N GLY A 111 -11.63 12.53 11.26
CA GLY A 111 -12.62 11.97 12.17
C GLY A 111 -12.16 10.68 12.85
N GLY A 112 -10.85 10.54 13.07
CA GLY A 112 -10.22 9.32 13.61
C GLY A 112 -9.95 8.21 12.58
N VAL A 113 -10.51 8.28 11.36
CA VAL A 113 -10.29 7.31 10.27
C VAL A 113 -8.93 7.55 9.63
N GLU A 114 -8.07 6.55 9.54
CA GLU A 114 -6.78 6.65 8.85
C GLU A 114 -6.98 6.56 7.34
N ILE A 115 -6.95 7.69 6.64
CA ILE A 115 -7.18 7.75 5.19
C ILE A 115 -5.90 7.67 4.36
N LEU A 116 -4.73 7.90 4.97
CA LEU A 116 -3.42 7.80 4.33
C LEU A 116 -2.37 7.35 5.33
N ARG A 117 -1.57 6.37 4.93
CA ARG A 117 -0.26 6.06 5.52
C ARG A 117 0.78 6.13 4.42
N THR A 118 1.90 6.80 4.71
CA THR A 118 2.96 7.10 3.74
C THR A 118 4.32 7.08 4.41
N SER A 119 5.38 6.95 3.63
CA SER A 119 6.73 7.35 4.06
C SER A 119 7.20 8.57 3.27
N THR A 120 8.26 9.23 3.76
CA THR A 120 8.86 10.38 3.10
C THR A 120 10.15 9.96 2.41
N PRO A 121 10.53 10.59 1.30
CA PRO A 121 11.84 10.35 0.70
C PRO A 121 12.97 10.98 1.51
N GLU A 122 14.18 10.43 1.42
CA GLU A 122 15.38 11.08 1.94
C GLU A 122 15.82 12.21 1.01
N PRO A 123 16.08 13.42 1.55
CA PRO A 123 16.37 14.60 0.74
C PRO A 123 17.77 14.63 0.17
N SER A 124 17.91 15.28 -0.99
CA SER A 124 19.19 15.78 -1.45
C SER A 124 19.66 16.99 -0.59
N PRO A 125 20.96 17.30 -0.54
CA PRO A 125 21.44 18.54 0.05
C PRO A 125 20.79 19.79 -0.54
N ASP A 126 20.44 19.80 -1.83
CA ASP A 126 19.84 20.93 -2.54
C ASP A 126 18.33 20.98 -2.45
N GLY A 127 17.69 19.87 -2.05
CA GLY A 127 16.25 19.74 -1.79
C GLY A 127 15.54 18.92 -2.86
N ILE A 128 14.41 18.35 -2.48
CA ILE A 128 13.50 17.58 -3.34
C ILE A 128 12.06 17.97 -3.06
N ALA A 129 11.19 17.75 -4.03
CA ALA A 129 9.74 17.79 -3.89
C ALA A 129 9.15 16.44 -4.33
N TRP A 130 8.05 16.02 -3.69
CA TRP A 130 7.34 14.80 -4.10
C TRP A 130 5.84 14.97 -3.94
N SER A 131 5.08 14.09 -4.56
CA SER A 131 3.65 14.03 -4.35
C SER A 131 3.15 12.59 -4.24
N VAL A 132 2.06 12.41 -3.48
CA VAL A 132 1.35 11.15 -3.33
C VAL A 132 -0.12 11.39 -3.63
N GLU A 133 -0.74 10.54 -4.43
CA GLU A 133 -2.17 10.60 -4.71
C GLU A 133 -2.87 9.30 -4.27
N LYS A 134 -4.09 9.45 -3.75
CA LYS A 134 -4.91 8.30 -3.33
C LYS A 134 -6.38 8.55 -3.62
N ASP A 135 -7.06 7.53 -4.14
CA ASP A 135 -8.52 7.51 -4.20
C ASP A 135 -9.08 7.19 -2.81
N VAL A 136 -9.73 8.18 -2.22
CA VAL A 136 -10.35 8.09 -0.89
C VAL A 136 -11.88 8.13 -0.96
N THR A 137 -12.47 7.89 -2.13
CA THR A 137 -13.92 7.91 -2.38
C THR A 137 -14.68 6.98 -1.43
N ARG A 138 -14.08 5.85 -1.05
CA ARG A 138 -14.68 4.86 -0.14
C ARG A 138 -15.00 5.41 1.26
N TYR A 139 -14.29 6.49 1.69
CA TYR A 139 -14.49 7.17 2.97
C TYR A 139 -15.47 8.35 2.88
N SER A 140 -16.33 8.42 1.86
CA SER A 140 -17.23 9.54 1.61
C SER A 140 -18.14 9.87 2.80
N ASP A 141 -18.55 8.88 3.61
CA ASP A 141 -19.35 9.15 4.83
C ASP A 141 -18.62 10.09 5.79
N THR A 142 -17.32 9.87 6.01
CA THR A 142 -16.45 10.72 6.84
C THR A 142 -16.42 12.17 6.36
N PHE A 143 -16.49 12.40 5.04
CA PHE A 143 -16.39 13.73 4.44
C PHE A 143 -17.71 14.48 4.34
N ARG A 144 -18.85 13.92 4.77
CA ARG A 144 -20.16 14.59 4.71
C ARG A 144 -20.40 15.58 5.84
N SER A 145 -19.58 15.56 6.89
CA SER A 145 -19.69 16.45 8.05
C SER A 145 -18.32 17.01 8.44
N SER A 146 -18.33 18.04 9.26
CA SER A 146 -17.10 18.57 9.85
C SER A 146 -16.43 17.53 10.73
N GLN A 147 -15.11 17.38 10.60
CA GLN A 147 -14.30 16.38 11.27
C GLN A 147 -12.99 16.98 11.79
N ASP A 148 -12.48 16.42 12.86
CA ASP A 148 -11.11 16.69 13.30
C ASP A 148 -10.12 16.08 12.31
N VAL A 149 -9.02 16.77 12.05
CA VAL A 149 -7.91 16.31 11.23
C VAL A 149 -6.68 16.21 12.11
N GLU A 150 -6.03 15.06 12.08
CA GLU A 150 -4.74 14.86 12.69
C GLU A 150 -3.75 14.29 11.66
N MET A 151 -2.58 14.92 11.51
CA MET A 151 -1.50 14.42 10.70
C MET A 151 -0.21 14.41 11.50
N LEU A 152 0.48 13.29 11.50
CA LEU A 152 1.81 13.16 12.08
C LEU A 152 2.77 12.58 11.05
N ILE A 153 3.89 13.28 10.85
CA ILE A 153 5.11 12.72 10.27
C ILE A 153 6.17 12.90 11.35
N GLY A 154 6.49 11.81 12.07
CA GLY A 154 7.45 11.86 13.16
C GLY A 154 8.83 12.22 12.62
N ASN A 155 9.46 13.28 13.15
CA ASN A 155 10.73 13.77 12.66
C ASN A 155 11.68 14.09 13.82
N VAL A 156 12.96 14.24 13.51
CA VAL A 156 14.01 14.76 14.42
C VAL A 156 14.81 15.76 13.63
N VAL A 157 14.89 17.00 14.11
CA VAL A 157 15.70 18.05 13.51
C VAL A 157 16.73 18.53 14.54
N ASP A 158 18.02 18.39 14.19
CA ASP A 158 19.17 18.76 14.98
C ASP A 158 20.35 19.20 14.09
N ASP A 159 21.55 19.31 14.63
CA ASP A 159 22.74 19.68 13.87
C ASP A 159 23.15 18.61 12.84
N THR A 160 22.69 17.37 12.99
CA THR A 160 22.97 16.24 12.08
C THR A 160 21.85 16.06 11.05
N TYR A 161 20.61 16.11 11.50
CA TYR A 161 19.42 15.94 10.69
C TYR A 161 18.73 17.28 10.51
N THR A 162 19.04 17.95 9.41
CA THR A 162 18.62 19.34 9.16
C THR A 162 17.32 19.46 8.37
N GLY A 163 16.81 18.33 7.85
CA GLY A 163 15.65 18.31 6.97
C GLY A 163 14.34 18.53 7.72
N VAL A 164 13.70 19.67 7.48
CA VAL A 164 12.32 19.96 7.89
C VAL A 164 11.39 19.53 6.77
N LEU A 165 10.38 18.73 7.09
CA LEU A 165 9.39 18.26 6.13
C LEU A 165 8.26 19.31 6.01
N ASP A 166 8.15 19.95 4.85
CA ASP A 166 7.07 20.90 4.53
C ASP A 166 6.03 20.18 3.70
N VAL A 167 4.81 20.02 4.23
CA VAL A 167 3.78 19.17 3.65
C VAL A 167 2.45 19.90 3.56
N LYS A 168 1.80 19.74 2.40
CA LYS A 168 0.43 20.17 2.16
C LYS A 168 -0.42 19.00 1.68
N VAL A 169 -1.60 18.82 2.31
CA VAL A 169 -2.56 17.80 1.91
C VAL A 169 -3.88 18.44 1.49
N THR A 170 -4.37 18.02 0.34
CA THR A 170 -5.64 18.50 -0.22
C THR A 170 -6.58 17.35 -0.56
N LEU A 171 -7.89 17.59 -0.43
CA LEU A 171 -8.94 16.75 -1.01
C LEU A 171 -9.58 17.46 -2.19
N THR A 172 -9.74 16.73 -3.30
CA THR A 172 -10.49 17.21 -4.47
C THR A 172 -11.73 16.33 -4.64
N PHE A 173 -12.90 16.95 -4.60
CA PHE A 173 -14.21 16.32 -4.70
C PHE A 173 -14.77 16.52 -6.11
N TYR A 174 -15.21 15.44 -6.75
CA TYR A 174 -15.88 15.44 -8.05
C TYR A 174 -17.34 15.06 -7.85
N PRO A 175 -18.30 16.02 -7.92
CA PRO A 175 -19.72 15.73 -7.74
C PRO A 175 -20.23 14.71 -8.76
N GLY A 176 -21.09 13.79 -8.30
CA GLY A 176 -21.70 12.77 -9.15
C GLY A 176 -21.86 11.42 -8.44
N GLU A 177 -22.37 10.43 -9.17
CA GLU A 177 -22.55 9.08 -8.66
C GLU A 177 -21.23 8.30 -8.74
N PRO A 178 -20.78 7.66 -7.65
CA PRO A 178 -19.59 6.81 -7.68
C PRO A 178 -19.84 5.52 -8.46
N ALA A 179 -18.79 4.97 -9.07
CA ALA A 179 -18.86 3.72 -9.83
C ALA A 179 -19.26 2.51 -8.95
N ALA A 180 -18.89 2.53 -7.68
CA ALA A 180 -19.33 1.58 -6.66
C ALA A 180 -19.82 2.35 -5.44
N ALA A 181 -20.90 1.88 -4.80
CA ALA A 181 -21.43 2.52 -3.61
C ALA A 181 -20.36 2.55 -2.50
N PRO A 182 -19.96 3.74 -2.00
CA PRO A 182 -19.10 3.84 -0.84
C PRO A 182 -19.82 3.29 0.40
N ALA A 183 -19.09 3.10 1.49
CA ALA A 183 -19.70 2.71 2.75
C ALA A 183 -20.73 3.76 3.22
N ASP A 184 -21.85 3.29 3.78
CA ASP A 184 -22.86 4.15 4.39
C ASP A 184 -22.36 4.75 5.72
N LYS A 185 -21.48 3.99 6.42
CA LYS A 185 -20.78 4.41 7.61
C LYS A 185 -19.32 3.98 7.58
N VAL A 186 -18.46 4.88 8.04
CA VAL A 186 -17.05 4.58 8.35
C VAL A 186 -16.88 4.77 9.86
N LEU A 187 -16.44 3.73 10.55
CA LEU A 187 -16.33 3.67 11.99
C LEU A 187 -14.89 3.40 12.40
N THR A 188 -14.49 3.95 13.53
CA THR A 188 -13.23 3.61 14.21
C THR A 188 -13.53 2.76 15.44
N LEU A 189 -12.51 2.06 15.97
CA LEU A 189 -12.68 1.37 17.23
C LEU A 189 -12.71 2.36 18.39
N GLY A 190 -13.61 2.12 19.34
CA GLY A 190 -13.67 2.84 20.61
C GLY A 190 -12.62 2.34 21.62
N GLU A 191 -12.66 2.91 22.84
CA GLU A 191 -11.79 2.52 23.93
C GLU A 191 -11.84 1.00 24.16
N GLY A 192 -10.67 0.40 24.39
CA GLY A 192 -10.54 -1.05 24.57
C GLY A 192 -10.77 -1.86 23.31
N ASN A 193 -10.60 -1.27 22.13
CA ASN A 193 -10.81 -1.90 20.81
C ASN A 193 -12.27 -2.38 20.62
N THR A 194 -13.21 -1.54 20.99
CA THR A 194 -14.64 -1.87 20.90
C THR A 194 -15.28 -1.32 19.64
N LEU A 195 -16.21 -2.07 19.06
CA LEU A 195 -16.97 -1.73 17.87
C LEU A 195 -18.48 -1.88 18.13
N THR A 196 -19.25 -0.88 17.78
CA THR A 196 -20.72 -0.94 17.74
C THR A 196 -21.18 -0.58 16.34
N THR A 197 -21.73 -1.54 15.61
CA THR A 197 -22.23 -1.32 14.25
C THR A 197 -23.72 -0.91 14.24
N PRO A 198 -24.19 -0.24 13.17
CA PRO A 198 -25.61 -0.11 12.91
C PRO A 198 -26.28 -1.48 12.85
N ARG A 199 -27.44 -1.62 13.49
CA ARG A 199 -28.16 -2.91 13.59
C ARG A 199 -28.66 -3.47 12.24
N ASN A 200 -28.69 -2.64 11.21
CA ASN A 200 -29.09 -3.00 9.86
C ASN A 200 -27.92 -3.15 8.90
N SER A 201 -26.72 -3.44 9.41
CA SER A 201 -25.55 -3.69 8.56
C SER A 201 -25.73 -4.97 7.77
N GLU A 202 -25.55 -4.91 6.46
CA GLU A 202 -25.62 -6.08 5.56
C GLU A 202 -24.26 -6.50 5.01
N ARG A 203 -23.27 -5.58 5.05
CA ARG A 203 -21.87 -5.83 4.70
C ARG A 203 -20.96 -5.03 5.63
N ILE A 204 -19.88 -5.66 6.08
CA ILE A 204 -18.91 -5.08 7.00
C ILE A 204 -17.50 -5.44 6.52
N LEU A 205 -16.66 -4.44 6.26
CA LEU A 205 -15.24 -4.63 5.97
C LEU A 205 -14.40 -3.94 7.04
N ALA A 206 -13.31 -4.55 7.47
CA ALA A 206 -12.28 -3.89 8.25
C ALA A 206 -11.04 -3.62 7.39
N GLU A 207 -10.46 -2.45 7.54
CA GLU A 207 -9.18 -2.06 6.98
C GLU A 207 -8.15 -1.96 8.09
N VAL A 208 -7.00 -2.60 7.91
CA VAL A 208 -5.92 -2.62 8.90
C VAL A 208 -4.64 -2.16 8.24
N TYR A 209 -4.12 -1.01 8.66
CA TYR A 209 -2.79 -0.57 8.26
C TYR A 209 -1.74 -1.26 9.14
N ALA A 210 -1.21 -2.38 8.70
CA ALA A 210 -0.22 -3.14 9.46
C ALA A 210 1.19 -2.87 8.92
N THR A 211 2.01 -2.16 9.71
CA THR A 211 3.40 -1.85 9.37
C THR A 211 4.32 -2.07 10.56
N GLY A 212 5.43 -2.76 10.32
CA GLY A 212 6.59 -2.76 11.22
C GLY A 212 7.45 -1.53 10.91
N SER A 213 7.85 -0.78 11.92
CA SER A 213 8.66 0.44 11.77
C SER A 213 9.41 0.78 13.07
N GLY A 214 10.26 1.80 13.04
CA GLY A 214 10.92 2.33 14.23
C GLY A 214 12.37 1.92 14.40
N GLY A 215 13.05 1.44 13.35
CA GLY A 215 14.49 1.15 13.32
C GLY A 215 14.91 -0.07 14.15
N GLY A 216 13.98 -0.92 14.54
CA GLY A 216 14.23 -2.18 15.24
C GLY A 216 14.11 -3.40 14.34
N CYS A 217 14.28 -4.60 14.91
CA CYS A 217 14.16 -5.84 14.16
C CYS A 217 12.78 -6.02 13.51
N GLU A 218 11.72 -5.49 14.09
CA GLU A 218 10.39 -5.58 13.50
C GLU A 218 10.18 -4.67 12.27
N GLU A 219 11.05 -3.70 12.01
CA GLU A 219 11.11 -3.00 10.72
C GLU A 219 11.65 -3.92 9.61
N PHE A 220 12.57 -4.80 9.96
CA PHE A 220 13.22 -5.76 9.06
C PHE A 220 12.85 -7.20 9.39
N TRP A 221 11.62 -7.45 9.87
CA TRP A 221 11.13 -8.75 10.33
C TRP A 221 11.38 -9.90 9.35
N TYR A 222 11.45 -9.62 8.05
CA TYR A 222 11.71 -10.60 7.01
C TYR A 222 13.15 -11.15 7.01
N LEU A 223 14.06 -10.53 7.77
CA LEU A 223 15.43 -11.00 8.03
C LEU A 223 15.56 -11.77 9.36
N ALA A 224 14.51 -11.82 10.19
CA ALA A 224 14.60 -12.45 11.50
C ALA A 224 14.94 -13.95 11.38
N VAL A 225 15.76 -14.44 12.32
CA VAL A 225 16.21 -15.82 12.39
C VAL A 225 15.83 -16.48 13.73
N PRO A 226 15.73 -17.83 13.81
CA PRO A 226 15.51 -18.51 15.09
C PRO A 226 16.61 -18.18 16.11
N GLY A 227 16.25 -18.08 17.40
CA GLY A 227 17.11 -17.60 18.48
C GLY A 227 18.43 -18.36 18.74
N LYS A 228 18.72 -19.44 18.00
CA LYS A 228 19.98 -20.16 18.06
C LYS A 228 20.97 -19.76 16.96
N ALA A 229 20.51 -19.02 15.95
CA ALA A 229 21.33 -18.58 14.84
C ALA A 229 22.12 -17.31 15.23
N PRO A 230 23.41 -17.20 14.85
CA PRO A 230 24.26 -16.05 15.17
C PRO A 230 23.94 -14.85 14.23
N TYR A 231 22.80 -14.20 14.44
CA TYR A 231 22.35 -13.06 13.67
C TYR A 231 21.75 -11.99 14.60
N SER A 232 21.83 -10.72 14.20
CA SER A 232 21.44 -9.58 15.04
C SER A 232 19.93 -9.54 15.35
N CYS A 233 19.08 -9.95 14.40
CA CYS A 233 17.64 -9.98 14.59
C CYS A 233 17.12 -11.40 14.77
N GLN A 234 16.60 -11.68 15.94
CA GLN A 234 16.13 -13.02 16.34
C GLN A 234 14.64 -13.04 16.67
N ALA A 235 13.95 -14.10 16.24
CA ALA A 235 12.60 -14.44 16.61
C ALA A 235 12.46 -15.97 16.61
N ASP A 236 11.86 -16.58 17.62
CA ASP A 236 11.77 -18.05 17.75
C ASP A 236 11.10 -18.71 16.54
N GLY A 237 10.09 -18.05 15.96
CA GLY A 237 9.41 -18.48 14.75
C GLY A 237 10.08 -18.03 13.44
N GLY A 238 11.30 -17.45 13.49
CA GLY A 238 11.96 -16.88 12.33
C GLY A 238 11.22 -15.69 11.71
N PRO A 239 11.29 -15.51 10.38
CA PRO A 239 10.74 -14.33 9.68
C PRO A 239 9.22 -14.39 9.44
N TYR A 240 8.50 -15.41 9.89
CA TYR A 240 7.05 -15.47 9.66
C TYR A 240 6.32 -14.41 10.47
N ARG A 241 5.51 -13.60 9.79
CA ARG A 241 4.54 -12.67 10.42
C ARG A 241 3.18 -12.85 9.75
N GLU A 242 2.13 -12.75 10.56
CA GLU A 242 0.74 -12.83 10.13
C GLU A 242 -0.09 -11.81 10.91
N VAL A 243 -0.88 -11.00 10.20
CA VAL A 243 -1.83 -10.07 10.82
C VAL A 243 -3.16 -10.80 11.01
N GLN A 244 -3.59 -10.94 12.26
CA GLN A 244 -4.86 -11.58 12.62
C GLN A 244 -5.85 -10.54 13.12
N ILE A 245 -7.11 -10.64 12.70
CA ILE A 245 -8.24 -9.92 13.29
C ILE A 245 -9.21 -10.91 13.95
N LYS A 246 -9.68 -10.57 15.16
CA LYS A 246 -10.63 -11.36 15.94
C LYS A 246 -11.83 -10.52 16.34
N VAL A 247 -13.01 -11.12 16.35
CA VAL A 247 -14.25 -10.54 16.86
C VAL A 247 -14.67 -11.36 18.11
N ASP A 248 -14.75 -10.71 19.27
CA ASP A 248 -15.02 -11.37 20.58
C ASP A 248 -14.12 -12.60 20.83
N GLY A 249 -12.87 -12.53 20.43
CA GLY A 249 -11.89 -13.60 20.55
C GLY A 249 -11.98 -14.70 19.49
N GLN A 250 -13.00 -14.69 18.61
CA GLN A 250 -13.13 -15.64 17.50
C GLN A 250 -12.28 -15.15 16.30
N PRO A 251 -11.46 -16.02 15.66
CA PRO A 251 -10.73 -15.67 14.46
C PRO A 251 -11.67 -15.20 13.36
N ALA A 252 -11.47 -13.99 12.85
CA ALA A 252 -12.30 -13.39 11.81
C ALA A 252 -11.54 -13.15 10.50
N GLY A 253 -10.20 -13.07 10.57
CA GLY A 253 -9.36 -12.90 9.40
C GLY A 253 -7.89 -13.13 9.70
N ILE A 254 -7.15 -13.56 8.68
CA ILE A 254 -5.69 -13.71 8.67
C ILE A 254 -5.15 -13.06 7.40
N ALA A 255 -3.94 -12.50 7.42
CA ALA A 255 -3.29 -11.95 6.22
C ALA A 255 -1.77 -11.93 6.33
N ALA A 256 -1.09 -12.06 5.20
CA ALA A 256 0.34 -11.78 5.13
C ALA A 256 0.58 -10.27 5.10
N PRO A 257 1.41 -9.69 6.00
CA PRO A 257 1.82 -8.30 5.87
C PRO A 257 2.72 -8.11 4.65
N PHE A 258 2.68 -6.91 4.07
CA PHE A 258 3.62 -6.55 3.01
C PHE A 258 5.02 -6.30 3.61
N PRO A 259 6.11 -6.85 3.02
CA PRO A 259 7.47 -6.61 3.52
C PRO A 259 7.99 -5.25 3.05
N HIS A 260 7.65 -4.19 3.78
CA HIS A 260 8.08 -2.83 3.46
C HIS A 260 9.59 -2.68 3.57
N VAL A 261 10.19 -1.97 2.61
CA VAL A 261 11.61 -1.58 2.60
C VAL A 261 11.77 -0.07 2.76
N TRP A 262 10.68 0.69 2.63
CA TRP A 262 10.64 2.15 2.72
C TRP A 262 11.56 2.84 1.70
N THR A 263 12.10 4.02 2.04
CA THR A 263 13.03 4.77 1.18
C THR A 263 14.45 4.84 1.75
N GLY A 264 14.73 4.16 2.84
CA GLY A 264 16.04 4.06 3.49
C GLY A 264 16.43 2.63 3.84
N GLY A 265 15.55 1.68 3.62
CA GLY A 265 15.68 0.31 4.08
C GLY A 265 16.76 -0.51 3.38
N TRP A 266 17.06 -1.63 4.02
CA TRP A 266 18.12 -2.57 3.69
C TRP A 266 19.47 -1.89 3.41
N SER A 267 19.87 -0.99 4.33
CA SER A 267 21.23 -0.42 4.45
C SER A 267 21.75 0.38 3.25
N ASN A 268 20.98 0.60 2.18
CA ASN A 268 21.45 1.34 1.02
C ASN A 268 20.41 2.32 0.46
N PRO A 269 20.34 3.55 1.01
CA PRO A 269 19.37 4.56 0.58
C PRO A 269 19.55 4.99 -0.89
N PHE A 270 20.74 4.81 -1.48
CA PHE A 270 21.01 5.16 -2.88
C PHE A 270 20.17 4.35 -3.89
N LEU A 271 19.54 3.27 -3.44
CA LEU A 271 18.54 2.54 -4.23
C LEU A 271 17.22 3.32 -4.36
N TRP A 272 16.86 4.15 -3.37
CA TRP A 272 15.48 4.62 -3.17
C TRP A 272 15.29 6.12 -3.31
N TYR A 273 16.35 6.90 -3.54
CA TYR A 273 16.28 8.36 -3.54
C TYR A 273 15.31 8.93 -4.60
N VAL A 274 15.21 8.30 -5.77
CA VAL A 274 14.35 8.78 -6.87
C VAL A 274 13.21 7.81 -7.18
N VAL A 275 13.43 6.51 -7.12
CA VAL A 275 12.37 5.50 -7.25
C VAL A 275 12.19 4.82 -5.91
N PRO A 276 11.09 5.09 -5.17
CA PRO A 276 10.84 4.46 -3.88
C PRO A 276 10.50 2.97 -4.03
N ALA A 277 10.66 2.22 -2.95
CA ALA A 277 10.21 0.84 -2.90
C ALA A 277 8.68 0.74 -3.12
N PRO A 278 8.16 -0.40 -3.61
CA PRO A 278 6.73 -0.58 -3.80
C PRO A 278 5.95 -0.27 -2.52
N ARG A 279 4.82 0.44 -2.64
CA ARG A 279 3.96 0.89 -1.55
C ARG A 279 4.58 1.86 -0.54
N ALA A 280 5.82 2.32 -0.70
CA ALA A 280 6.44 3.22 0.28
C ALA A 280 5.68 4.55 0.42
N PHE A 281 5.20 5.13 -0.68
CA PHE A 281 4.46 6.39 -0.68
C PHE A 281 2.95 6.23 -0.44
N ASP A 282 2.36 5.09 -0.76
CA ASP A 282 0.95 4.78 -0.50
C ASP A 282 0.83 3.37 0.08
N VAL A 283 1.01 3.28 1.38
CA VAL A 283 0.82 2.04 2.13
C VAL A 283 -0.63 1.58 1.99
N LYS A 284 -0.84 0.36 1.53
CA LYS A 284 -2.18 -0.20 1.36
C LYS A 284 -2.63 -0.88 2.65
N PRO A 285 -3.86 -0.63 3.12
CA PRO A 285 -4.42 -1.40 4.22
C PRO A 285 -4.66 -2.86 3.79
N ILE A 286 -4.62 -3.74 4.77
CA ILE A 286 -5.12 -5.11 4.64
C ILE A 286 -6.64 -5.05 4.82
N GLU A 287 -7.39 -5.63 3.89
CA GLU A 287 -8.84 -5.73 3.98
C GLU A 287 -9.27 -7.08 4.55
N TYR A 288 -10.27 -7.05 5.45
CA TYR A 288 -10.92 -8.23 6.00
C TYR A 288 -12.44 -8.10 5.81
N ASP A 289 -13.06 -9.06 5.16
CA ASP A 289 -14.53 -9.12 5.06
C ASP A 289 -15.10 -9.74 6.34
N LEU A 290 -15.61 -8.90 7.23
CA LEU A 290 -16.26 -9.27 8.49
C LEU A 290 -17.75 -9.56 8.34
N THR A 291 -18.30 -9.54 7.12
CA THR A 291 -19.73 -9.81 6.87
C THR A 291 -20.22 -11.15 7.43
N PRO A 292 -19.41 -12.25 7.49
CA PRO A 292 -19.82 -13.46 8.20
C PRO A 292 -20.22 -13.26 9.66
N PHE A 293 -19.66 -12.22 10.31
CA PHE A 293 -19.95 -11.85 11.70
C PHE A 293 -21.06 -10.80 11.84
N ALA A 294 -21.62 -10.29 10.74
CA ALA A 294 -22.62 -9.21 10.78
C ALA A 294 -23.85 -9.57 11.65
N GLY A 295 -24.27 -10.85 11.67
CA GLY A 295 -25.36 -11.28 12.54
C GLY A 295 -25.06 -11.15 14.02
N LEU A 296 -23.79 -11.27 14.44
CA LEU A 296 -23.34 -11.01 15.80
C LEU A 296 -23.23 -9.50 16.05
N LEU A 297 -22.53 -8.78 15.15
CA LEU A 297 -22.25 -7.35 15.28
C LEU A 297 -23.52 -6.47 15.24
N ASN A 298 -24.62 -6.96 14.65
CA ASN A 298 -25.90 -6.25 14.53
C ASN A 298 -26.80 -6.33 15.78
N ASP A 299 -26.37 -6.95 16.87
CA ASP A 299 -27.20 -7.13 18.08
C ASP A 299 -27.45 -5.81 18.85
N GLY A 300 -26.70 -4.76 18.50
CA GLY A 300 -26.79 -3.42 19.12
C GLY A 300 -25.91 -3.26 20.37
N ARG A 301 -25.02 -4.23 20.63
CA ARG A 301 -24.04 -4.16 21.70
C ARG A 301 -22.67 -3.77 21.15
N SER A 302 -21.77 -3.48 22.06
CA SER A 302 -20.36 -3.28 21.75
C SER A 302 -19.64 -4.63 21.72
N HIS A 303 -18.85 -4.87 20.68
CA HIS A 303 -18.07 -6.09 20.46
C HIS A 303 -16.59 -5.76 20.46
N LYS A 304 -15.75 -6.68 20.92
CA LYS A 304 -14.31 -6.50 20.92
C LYS A 304 -13.73 -6.90 19.56
N VAL A 305 -12.94 -6.00 18.96
CA VAL A 305 -12.22 -6.26 17.72
C VAL A 305 -10.73 -6.12 17.98
N ASP A 306 -10.03 -7.23 18.08
CA ASP A 306 -8.59 -7.26 18.35
C ASP A 306 -7.80 -7.55 17.08
N VAL A 307 -6.72 -6.79 16.86
CA VAL A 307 -5.70 -7.10 15.86
C VAL A 307 -4.40 -7.46 16.55
N SER A 308 -3.75 -8.50 16.06
CA SER A 308 -2.45 -8.95 16.55
C SER A 308 -1.55 -9.35 15.38
N VAL A 309 -0.24 -9.19 15.55
CA VAL A 309 0.76 -9.67 14.60
C VAL A 309 1.45 -10.89 15.21
N VAL A 310 1.19 -12.05 14.60
CA VAL A 310 1.78 -13.33 15.00
C VAL A 310 3.25 -13.37 14.60
N GLY A 311 4.10 -13.95 15.42
CA GLY A 311 5.54 -14.10 15.17
C GLY A 311 6.41 -12.97 15.72
N VAL A 312 5.82 -11.90 16.26
CA VAL A 312 6.55 -10.84 16.97
C VAL A 312 7.11 -11.40 18.28
N PRO A 313 8.42 -11.29 18.56
CA PRO A 313 9.01 -11.74 19.80
C PRO A 313 8.41 -11.05 21.04
N GLU A 314 8.34 -11.76 22.15
CA GLU A 314 7.88 -11.20 23.41
C GLU A 314 8.74 -9.99 23.82
N GLY A 315 8.08 -8.90 24.20
CA GLY A 315 8.73 -7.65 24.59
C GLY A 315 9.24 -6.80 23.44
N GLN A 316 9.13 -7.23 22.19
CA GLN A 316 9.39 -6.39 21.03
C GLN A 316 8.17 -5.56 20.66
N SER A 317 8.42 -4.33 20.19
CA SER A 317 7.41 -3.39 19.71
C SER A 317 7.79 -2.96 18.27
N GLY A 318 7.01 -2.07 17.68
CA GLY A 318 7.30 -1.51 16.35
C GLY A 318 6.21 -1.79 15.33
N TRP A 319 5.18 -2.57 15.68
CA TRP A 319 4.02 -2.73 14.82
C TRP A 319 2.92 -1.72 15.15
N SER A 320 2.42 -1.06 14.10
CA SER A 320 1.21 -0.24 14.12
C SER A 320 0.15 -0.93 13.26
N ALA A 321 -1.04 -1.16 13.84
CA ALA A 321 -2.12 -1.88 13.17
C ALA A 321 -3.50 -1.29 13.55
N PRO A 322 -3.78 0.02 13.31
CA PRO A 322 -5.10 0.60 13.54
C PRO A 322 -6.14 -0.03 12.61
N VAL A 323 -7.39 0.05 13.03
CA VAL A 323 -8.54 -0.57 12.36
C VAL A 323 -9.59 0.49 12.07
N ASP A 324 -9.98 0.57 10.81
CA ASP A 324 -11.18 1.28 10.35
C ASP A 324 -12.20 0.29 9.82
N VAL A 325 -13.48 0.57 10.04
CA VAL A 325 -14.57 -0.35 9.66
C VAL A 325 -15.54 0.34 8.74
N LEU A 326 -15.72 -0.22 7.56
CA LEU A 326 -16.65 0.25 6.54
C LEU A 326 -17.91 -0.59 6.57
N VAL A 327 -19.06 0.07 6.65
CA VAL A 327 -20.36 -0.59 6.83
C VAL A 327 -21.34 -0.16 5.73
N TRP A 328 -21.99 -1.13 5.10
CA TRP A 328 -23.13 -0.94 4.20
C TRP A 328 -24.41 -1.41 4.89
N GLN A 329 -25.46 -0.61 4.81
CA GLN A 329 -26.71 -0.80 5.53
C GLN A 329 -27.85 -1.20 4.59
N ASP A 330 -28.68 -2.12 5.03
CA ASP A 330 -29.96 -2.41 4.39
C ASP A 330 -30.98 -1.34 4.75
N ALA A 331 -31.24 -0.41 3.83
CA ALA A 331 -32.23 0.66 4.02
C ALA A 331 -33.68 0.14 4.18
N GLY A 332 -33.97 -1.09 3.79
CA GLY A 332 -35.27 -1.71 3.92
C GLY A 332 -35.56 -2.34 5.28
N ARG A 333 -34.55 -2.32 6.19
CA ARG A 333 -34.70 -2.89 7.54
C ARG A 333 -34.11 -2.00 8.61
N THR A 334 -34.68 -2.05 9.80
CA THR A 334 -34.11 -1.44 11.01
C THR A 334 -33.17 -2.38 11.77
N HIS A 335 -33.27 -3.69 11.49
CA HIS A 335 -32.42 -4.72 12.03
C HIS A 335 -32.25 -5.84 11.00
N VAL A 336 -31.02 -6.20 10.72
CA VAL A 336 -30.64 -7.32 9.86
C VAL A 336 -30.09 -8.44 10.74
N PRO A 337 -30.93 -9.44 11.08
CA PRO A 337 -30.48 -10.58 11.87
C PRO A 337 -29.62 -11.52 11.04
N GLY A 338 -28.78 -12.29 11.70
CA GLY A 338 -27.91 -13.25 11.03
C GLY A 338 -27.22 -14.18 12.00
N ARG A 339 -26.32 -15.00 11.48
CA ARG A 339 -25.58 -15.96 12.28
C ARG A 339 -24.28 -16.37 11.59
N LEU A 340 -23.21 -16.50 12.37
CA LEU A 340 -22.00 -17.21 11.97
C LEU A 340 -22.31 -18.72 11.90
N THR A 341 -21.92 -19.38 10.82
CA THR A 341 -22.21 -20.80 10.55
C THR A 341 -20.97 -21.66 10.45
N VAL A 342 -19.86 -21.09 10.06
CA VAL A 342 -18.57 -21.76 9.95
C VAL A 342 -17.50 -20.85 10.57
N ASP A 343 -16.68 -21.43 11.46
CA ASP A 343 -15.48 -20.84 11.99
C ASP A 343 -14.44 -21.98 12.06
N ARG A 344 -13.54 -22.01 11.08
CA ARG A 344 -12.51 -23.05 10.94
C ARG A 344 -11.17 -22.40 10.74
N ALA A 345 -10.44 -22.21 11.83
CA ALA A 345 -9.02 -21.91 11.80
C ALA A 345 -8.24 -23.22 11.68
N GLY A 346 -7.37 -23.35 10.70
CA GLY A 346 -6.39 -24.43 10.62
C GLY A 346 -5.32 -24.25 11.69
N GLU A 347 -4.43 -25.21 11.81
CA GLU A 347 -3.20 -25.04 12.59
C GLU A 347 -2.20 -24.20 11.80
N LEU A 348 -1.54 -23.26 12.46
CA LEU A 348 -0.42 -22.53 11.90
C LEU A 348 0.78 -23.48 11.81
N ALA A 349 1.19 -23.84 10.61
CA ALA A 349 2.44 -24.52 10.36
C ALA A 349 3.54 -23.46 10.14
N ASN A 350 4.58 -23.48 10.96
CA ASN A 350 5.75 -22.61 10.80
C ASN A 350 7.00 -23.39 11.23
N SER A 351 7.92 -23.54 10.30
CA SER A 351 9.20 -24.21 10.50
C SER A 351 10.32 -23.30 10.00
N SER A 352 11.20 -22.88 10.89
CA SER A 352 12.44 -22.17 10.56
C SER A 352 13.63 -22.98 11.04
N THR A 353 14.42 -23.49 10.10
CA THR A 353 15.54 -24.38 10.37
C THR A 353 16.86 -23.67 10.13
N TYR A 354 17.66 -23.54 11.19
CA TYR A 354 19.01 -23.00 11.11
C TYR A 354 20.01 -24.12 10.80
N THR A 355 20.91 -23.85 9.87
CA THR A 355 22.05 -24.70 9.50
C THR A 355 23.33 -23.89 9.61
N ALA A 356 24.20 -24.28 10.54
CA ALA A 356 25.52 -23.67 10.75
C ALA A 356 26.44 -24.00 9.58
N GLY A 357 27.24 -23.00 9.15
CA GLY A 357 28.19 -23.18 8.04
C GLY A 357 28.82 -21.86 7.59
N SER A 358 29.38 -21.88 6.37
CA SER A 358 29.81 -20.68 5.68
C SER A 358 29.32 -20.80 4.22
N PRO A 359 28.18 -20.17 3.90
CA PRO A 359 27.37 -19.29 4.72
C PRO A 359 26.59 -20.02 5.83
N GLU A 360 26.25 -19.28 6.89
CA GLU A 360 25.15 -19.59 7.79
C GLU A 360 23.83 -19.53 7.00
N ARG A 361 22.85 -20.36 7.40
CA ARG A 361 21.61 -20.48 6.61
C ARG A 361 20.39 -20.72 7.48
N VAL A 362 19.30 -20.04 7.17
CA VAL A 362 17.97 -20.33 7.69
C VAL A 362 17.02 -20.60 6.52
N ASP A 363 16.35 -21.76 6.58
CA ASP A 363 15.25 -22.11 5.69
C ASP A 363 13.94 -22.02 6.46
N THR A 364 13.00 -21.23 5.95
CA THR A 364 11.67 -21.08 6.55
C THR A 364 10.60 -21.52 5.57
N GLU A 365 9.67 -22.34 6.09
CA GLU A 365 8.44 -22.71 5.41
C GLU A 365 7.28 -22.56 6.40
N ALA A 366 6.27 -21.76 6.04
CA ALA A 366 5.12 -21.53 6.90
C ALA A 366 3.83 -21.41 6.08
N GLY A 367 2.71 -21.72 6.73
CA GLY A 367 1.39 -21.58 6.13
C GLY A 367 0.27 -21.64 7.15
N HIS A 368 -0.82 -20.95 6.86
CA HIS A 368 -2.03 -20.93 7.68
C HIS A 368 -3.27 -20.86 6.82
N ARG A 369 -4.40 -21.35 7.34
CA ARG A 369 -5.69 -21.31 6.64
C ARG A 369 -6.81 -20.92 7.59
N LEU A 370 -7.73 -20.11 7.07
CA LEU A 370 -8.96 -19.74 7.78
C LEU A 370 -10.13 -19.84 6.81
N THR A 371 -11.27 -20.37 7.29
CA THR A 371 -12.55 -20.28 6.60
C THR A 371 -13.62 -19.85 7.60
N VAL A 372 -14.29 -18.74 7.31
CA VAL A 372 -15.44 -18.24 8.08
C VAL A 372 -16.63 -18.08 7.14
N SER A 373 -17.83 -18.42 7.63
CA SER A 373 -19.07 -18.26 6.87
C SER A 373 -20.20 -17.85 7.80
N GLY A 374 -21.03 -16.95 7.33
CA GLY A 374 -22.20 -16.49 8.04
C GLY A 374 -23.28 -16.01 7.09
N TYR A 375 -24.50 -15.87 7.57
CA TYR A 375 -25.60 -15.30 6.80
C TYR A 375 -26.24 -14.13 7.52
N VAL A 376 -26.87 -13.27 6.74
CA VAL A 376 -27.76 -12.19 7.19
C VAL A 376 -29.08 -12.28 6.44
N ASP A 377 -30.20 -11.99 7.13
CA ASP A 377 -31.54 -11.95 6.56
C ASP A 377 -31.90 -10.48 6.24
N THR A 378 -31.63 -10.06 5.02
CA THR A 378 -31.85 -8.71 4.50
C THR A 378 -33.28 -8.51 3.99
N SER A 379 -33.66 -7.26 3.65
CA SER A 379 -34.95 -6.95 3.02
C SER A 379 -35.13 -7.63 1.64
N HIS A 380 -34.01 -7.94 0.99
CA HIS A 380 -34.00 -8.59 -0.33
C HIS A 380 -33.74 -10.11 -0.26
N GLY A 381 -33.69 -10.69 0.93
CA GLY A 381 -33.58 -12.13 1.19
C GLY A 381 -32.35 -12.48 2.01
N ARG A 382 -32.16 -13.79 2.23
CA ARG A 382 -30.94 -14.28 2.91
C ARG A 382 -29.74 -14.14 2.01
N VAL A 383 -28.65 -13.62 2.59
CA VAL A 383 -27.34 -13.50 1.96
C VAL A 383 -26.33 -14.23 2.83
N THR A 384 -25.62 -15.19 2.27
CA THR A 384 -24.53 -15.92 2.93
C THR A 384 -23.21 -15.45 2.39
N THR A 385 -22.31 -15.03 3.26
CA THR A 385 -20.92 -14.67 2.90
C THR A 385 -19.96 -15.71 3.46
N THR A 386 -19.11 -16.25 2.60
CA THR A 386 -18.05 -17.19 2.97
C THR A 386 -16.70 -16.59 2.57
N VAL A 387 -15.81 -16.47 3.51
CA VAL A 387 -14.42 -16.04 3.32
C VAL A 387 -13.48 -17.20 3.60
N SER A 388 -12.63 -17.53 2.65
CA SER A 388 -11.57 -18.52 2.82
C SER A 388 -10.25 -17.87 2.47
N ARG A 389 -9.25 -17.98 3.36
CA ARG A 389 -7.93 -17.40 3.15
C ARG A 389 -6.85 -18.43 3.45
N THR A 390 -5.83 -18.49 2.60
CA THR A 390 -4.67 -19.38 2.71
C THR A 390 -3.41 -18.56 2.57
N LEU A 391 -2.55 -18.66 3.56
CA LEU A 391 -1.25 -18.01 3.57
C LEU A 391 -0.15 -19.03 3.38
N ALA A 392 0.92 -18.64 2.67
CA ALA A 392 2.16 -19.40 2.62
C ALA A 392 3.35 -18.44 2.60
N ASN A 393 4.43 -18.84 3.26
CA ASN A 393 5.72 -18.16 3.23
C ASN A 393 6.83 -19.17 3.00
N THR A 394 7.74 -18.84 2.11
CA THR A 394 9.02 -19.53 1.94
C THR A 394 10.13 -18.50 1.99
N SER A 395 11.19 -18.75 2.74
CA SER A 395 12.33 -17.85 2.87
C SER A 395 13.62 -18.64 3.02
N ILE A 396 14.67 -18.20 2.34
CA ILE A 396 16.03 -18.68 2.49
C ILE A 396 16.90 -17.47 2.80
N HIS A 397 17.41 -17.42 4.02
CA HIS A 397 18.29 -16.36 4.50
C HIS A 397 19.71 -16.94 4.69
N ARG A 398 20.73 -16.27 4.17
CA ARG A 398 22.14 -16.70 4.22
C ARG A 398 23.02 -15.52 4.58
N TRP A 399 24.00 -15.75 5.46
CA TRP A 399 24.97 -14.71 5.81
C TRP A 399 26.34 -15.30 6.14
N THR A 400 27.37 -14.49 6.04
CA THR A 400 28.75 -14.81 6.41
C THR A 400 29.44 -13.59 6.98
N ASP A 401 30.62 -13.80 7.56
CA ASP A 401 31.51 -12.72 8.00
C ASP A 401 30.83 -11.70 8.93
N GLY A 402 30.12 -12.21 9.96
CA GLY A 402 29.45 -11.37 10.92
C GLY A 402 28.40 -10.46 10.29
N GLU A 403 27.64 -10.95 9.30
CA GLU A 403 26.60 -10.23 8.54
C GLU A 403 27.13 -9.25 7.48
N ASN A 404 28.45 -9.21 7.22
CA ASN A 404 29.01 -8.41 6.13
C ASN A 404 28.63 -8.92 4.74
N VAL A 405 28.24 -10.19 4.65
CA VAL A 405 27.58 -10.77 3.46
C VAL A 405 26.26 -11.32 3.89
N ASP A 406 25.20 -10.72 3.42
CA ASP A 406 23.81 -11.04 3.80
C ASP A 406 22.95 -11.17 2.55
N GLY A 407 22.15 -12.21 2.46
CA GLY A 407 21.32 -12.51 1.30
C GLY A 407 20.01 -13.17 1.66
N LEU A 408 18.93 -12.71 1.03
CA LEU A 408 17.56 -13.16 1.24
C LEU A 408 16.91 -13.54 -0.09
N ASP A 409 16.22 -14.68 -0.10
CA ASP A 409 15.24 -15.07 -1.11
C ASP A 409 13.95 -15.43 -0.39
N ALA A 410 12.94 -14.58 -0.48
CA ALA A 410 11.67 -14.76 0.24
C ALA A 410 10.45 -14.55 -0.66
N LYS A 411 9.41 -15.33 -0.36
CA LYS A 411 8.12 -15.25 -1.04
C LYS A 411 6.99 -15.44 -0.04
N TRP A 412 6.02 -14.56 -0.11
CA TRP A 412 4.74 -14.64 0.61
C TRP A 412 3.62 -14.79 -0.39
N THR A 413 2.68 -15.67 -0.07
CA THR A 413 1.46 -15.88 -0.86
C THR A 413 0.26 -15.69 0.06
N ASP A 414 -0.75 -14.97 -0.42
CA ASP A 414 -1.99 -14.69 0.28
C ASP A 414 -3.16 -14.87 -0.69
N ASP A 415 -3.81 -16.01 -0.59
CA ASP A 415 -4.95 -16.43 -1.41
C ASP A 415 -6.24 -16.21 -0.64
N GLU A 416 -7.12 -15.37 -1.18
CA GLU A 416 -8.42 -15.07 -0.60
C GLU A 416 -9.56 -15.37 -1.56
N SER A 417 -10.59 -16.02 -1.08
CA SER A 417 -11.85 -16.24 -1.79
C SER A 417 -13.02 -15.74 -0.97
N VAL A 418 -13.72 -14.73 -1.47
CA VAL A 418 -14.97 -14.22 -0.89
C VAL A 418 -16.13 -14.61 -1.77
N THR A 419 -17.02 -15.46 -1.25
CA THR A 419 -18.24 -15.90 -1.96
C THR A 419 -19.47 -15.33 -1.27
N VAL A 420 -20.30 -14.61 -2.04
CA VAL A 420 -21.58 -14.04 -1.61
C VAL A 420 -22.70 -14.76 -2.35
N ASP A 421 -23.50 -15.52 -1.61
CA ASP A 421 -24.66 -16.29 -2.11
C ASP A 421 -25.95 -15.70 -1.56
N GLY A 422 -26.88 -15.37 -2.48
CA GLY A 422 -28.15 -14.74 -2.16
C GLY A 422 -29.18 -14.97 -3.26
N ARG A 423 -30.01 -13.96 -3.56
CA ARG A 423 -30.93 -14.06 -4.71
C ARG A 423 -30.15 -14.02 -6.02
N GLY A 424 -30.17 -15.11 -6.79
CA GLY A 424 -29.48 -15.25 -8.07
C GLY A 424 -28.20 -16.04 -7.99
N PRO A 425 -27.36 -16.05 -9.06
CA PRO A 425 -26.11 -16.79 -9.06
C PRO A 425 -25.12 -16.20 -8.07
N ALA A 426 -24.47 -17.06 -7.28
CA ALA A 426 -23.44 -16.68 -6.33
C ALA A 426 -22.33 -15.84 -7.00
N ARG A 427 -21.84 -14.84 -6.30
CA ARG A 427 -20.70 -14.04 -6.70
C ARG A 427 -19.48 -14.47 -5.91
N THR A 428 -18.37 -14.69 -6.60
CA THR A 428 -17.09 -15.02 -5.96
C THR A 428 -16.02 -14.08 -6.48
N THR A 429 -15.28 -13.48 -5.56
CA THR A 429 -14.04 -12.77 -5.83
C THR A 429 -12.90 -13.63 -5.31
N PHE A 430 -12.01 -14.04 -6.19
CA PHE A 430 -10.76 -14.71 -5.83
C PHE A 430 -9.61 -13.74 -6.04
N THR A 431 -8.78 -13.58 -5.02
CA THR A 431 -7.59 -12.75 -5.05
C THR A 431 -6.37 -13.58 -4.69
N HIS A 432 -5.38 -13.62 -5.57
CA HIS A 432 -4.07 -14.20 -5.34
C HIS A 432 -3.04 -13.09 -5.24
N ARG A 433 -2.41 -12.92 -4.07
CA ARG A 433 -1.33 -11.95 -3.85
C ARG A 433 -0.01 -12.67 -3.67
N THR A 434 1.04 -12.14 -4.26
CA THR A 434 2.40 -12.65 -4.09
C THR A 434 3.34 -11.48 -3.85
N TYR A 435 4.02 -11.50 -2.71
CA TYR A 435 5.12 -10.58 -2.41
C TYR A 435 6.43 -11.35 -2.54
N THR A 436 7.43 -10.73 -3.14
CA THR A 436 8.76 -11.34 -3.32
C THR A 436 9.84 -10.37 -2.93
N MET A 437 10.88 -10.89 -2.32
CA MET A 437 12.10 -10.15 -2.01
C MET A 437 13.28 -11.06 -2.29
N SER A 438 14.19 -10.61 -3.15
CA SER A 438 15.41 -11.36 -3.48
C SER A 438 16.57 -10.37 -3.62
N GLY A 439 17.64 -10.60 -2.90
CA GLY A 439 18.81 -9.74 -2.96
C GLY A 439 19.87 -10.05 -1.95
N SER A 440 20.92 -9.23 -1.98
CA SER A 440 22.03 -9.34 -1.05
C SER A 440 22.67 -7.99 -0.75
N THR A 441 23.21 -7.86 0.46
CA THR A 441 24.10 -6.78 0.86
C THR A 441 25.47 -7.35 1.16
N THR A 442 26.53 -6.69 0.69
CA THR A 442 27.91 -7.07 0.95
C THR A 442 28.72 -5.88 1.39
N ILE A 443 29.57 -6.04 2.40
CA ILE A 443 30.58 -5.06 2.81
C ILE A 443 31.95 -5.68 2.54
N GLY A 444 32.68 -5.13 1.56
CA GLY A 444 33.99 -5.64 1.19
C GLY A 444 35.09 -5.16 2.13
N ASP A 445 36.31 -5.70 1.98
CA ASP A 445 37.52 -5.33 2.74
C ASP A 445 37.88 -3.86 2.59
N ASP A 446 37.43 -3.22 1.51
CA ASP A 446 37.56 -1.78 1.22
C ASP A 446 36.50 -0.92 1.93
N ALA A 447 35.71 -1.51 2.82
CA ALA A 447 34.57 -0.90 3.50
C ALA A 447 33.49 -0.37 2.54
N ARG A 448 33.42 -0.93 1.31
CA ARG A 448 32.38 -0.58 0.36
C ARG A 448 31.16 -1.48 0.54
N LEU A 449 30.04 -0.89 0.89
CA LEU A 449 28.75 -1.57 0.95
C LEU A 449 28.12 -1.58 -0.44
N ARG A 450 27.70 -2.76 -0.91
CA ARG A 450 26.88 -2.92 -2.12
C ARG A 450 25.63 -3.68 -1.80
N THR A 451 24.49 -3.20 -2.29
CA THR A 451 23.20 -3.89 -2.22
C THR A 451 22.64 -4.10 -3.61
N VAL A 452 22.27 -5.34 -3.90
CA VAL A 452 21.48 -5.71 -5.09
C VAL A 452 20.16 -6.26 -4.59
N LEU A 453 19.04 -5.70 -5.04
CA LEU A 453 17.73 -6.07 -4.52
C LEU A 453 16.66 -6.04 -5.62
N THR A 454 15.75 -7.00 -5.59
CA THR A 454 14.52 -7.03 -6.39
C THR A 454 13.33 -7.27 -5.47
N LEU A 455 12.35 -6.39 -5.55
CA LEU A 455 11.09 -6.44 -4.83
C LEU A 455 9.93 -6.61 -5.80
N GLY A 456 8.95 -7.45 -5.46
CA GLY A 456 7.75 -7.63 -6.26
C GLY A 456 6.48 -7.56 -5.42
N ASP A 457 5.53 -6.74 -5.87
CA ASP A 457 4.15 -6.68 -5.40
C ASP A 457 3.23 -7.14 -6.53
N ARG A 458 2.66 -8.33 -6.41
CA ARG A 458 1.81 -8.92 -7.44
C ARG A 458 0.46 -9.30 -6.89
N ALA A 459 -0.58 -9.04 -7.69
CA ALA A 459 -1.92 -9.49 -7.38
C ALA A 459 -2.65 -9.93 -8.66
N ALA A 460 -3.46 -10.99 -8.55
CA ALA A 460 -4.40 -11.38 -9.57
C ALA A 460 -5.79 -11.49 -8.93
N VAL A 461 -6.77 -10.81 -9.51
CA VAL A 461 -8.15 -10.81 -9.05
C VAL A 461 -9.04 -11.39 -10.14
N VAL A 462 -9.91 -12.32 -9.79
CA VAL A 462 -10.94 -12.88 -10.68
C VAL A 462 -12.29 -12.77 -10.01
N GLU A 463 -13.18 -12.04 -10.65
CA GLU A 463 -14.58 -11.99 -10.26
C GLU A 463 -15.40 -12.98 -11.10
N SER A 464 -16.32 -13.69 -10.46
CA SER A 464 -17.19 -14.64 -11.14
C SER A 464 -18.62 -14.55 -10.64
N ARG A 465 -19.56 -14.95 -11.49
CA ARG A 465 -20.98 -15.06 -11.16
C ARG A 465 -21.52 -16.40 -11.63
N GLY A 466 -22.02 -17.22 -10.70
CA GLY A 466 -22.46 -18.59 -10.98
C GLY A 466 -21.33 -19.44 -11.59
N GLY A 467 -20.08 -19.25 -11.13
CA GLY A 467 -18.90 -19.96 -11.60
C GLY A 467 -18.36 -19.49 -12.97
N ARG A 468 -18.95 -18.45 -13.58
CA ARG A 468 -18.45 -17.86 -14.84
C ARG A 468 -17.67 -16.59 -14.55
N PRO A 469 -16.43 -16.43 -15.01
CA PRO A 469 -15.69 -15.19 -14.87
C PRO A 469 -16.45 -13.99 -15.49
N THR A 470 -16.49 -12.88 -14.77
CA THR A 470 -17.14 -11.62 -15.19
C THR A 470 -16.16 -10.47 -15.33
N ALA A 471 -15.11 -10.47 -14.50
CA ALA A 471 -14.02 -9.51 -14.57
C ALA A 471 -12.74 -10.16 -14.06
N TRP A 472 -11.60 -9.60 -14.47
CA TRP A 472 -10.30 -9.97 -13.93
C TRP A 472 -9.33 -8.81 -14.02
N SER A 473 -8.34 -8.79 -13.13
CA SER A 473 -7.21 -7.88 -13.20
C SER A 473 -5.93 -8.57 -12.72
N ARG A 474 -4.80 -8.06 -13.16
CA ARG A 474 -3.47 -8.49 -12.71
C ARG A 474 -2.57 -7.29 -12.53
N LEU A 475 -2.04 -7.14 -11.33
CA LEU A 475 -0.97 -6.22 -10.96
C LEU A 475 0.37 -6.97 -10.96
N ASP A 476 1.40 -6.32 -11.49
CA ASP A 476 2.80 -6.70 -11.35
C ASP A 476 3.61 -5.41 -11.21
N ASP A 477 3.94 -5.08 -9.97
CA ASP A 477 4.82 -3.97 -9.63
C ASP A 477 6.15 -4.55 -9.16
N THR A 478 7.22 -4.28 -9.89
CA THR A 478 8.55 -4.81 -9.62
C THR A 478 9.57 -3.70 -9.65
N VAL A 479 10.32 -3.57 -8.54
CA VAL A 479 11.46 -2.67 -8.41
C VAL A 479 12.73 -3.49 -8.28
N SER A 480 13.78 -3.11 -9.02
CA SER A 480 15.11 -3.72 -8.95
C SER A 480 16.18 -2.65 -8.89
N GLY A 481 17.22 -2.86 -8.09
CA GLY A 481 18.31 -1.91 -7.99
C GLY A 481 19.63 -2.56 -7.60
N ASP A 482 20.71 -1.83 -7.93
CA ASP A 482 22.10 -2.14 -7.58
C ASP A 482 22.79 -0.83 -7.19
N ALA A 483 23.21 -0.70 -5.95
CA ALA A 483 23.87 0.50 -5.45
C ALA A 483 25.03 0.16 -4.53
N ALA A 484 26.04 1.01 -4.55
CA ALA A 484 27.22 0.83 -3.71
C ALA A 484 27.79 2.19 -3.23
N TYR A 485 28.34 2.21 -2.01
CA TYR A 485 28.98 3.37 -1.46
C TYR A 485 30.04 2.99 -0.39
N ALA A 486 31.02 3.86 -0.14
CA ALA A 486 31.98 3.67 0.94
C ALA A 486 31.34 4.01 2.30
N THR A 487 31.41 3.07 3.26
CA THR A 487 30.90 3.24 4.63
C THR A 487 31.95 3.90 5.54
N GLY A 488 31.50 4.43 6.69
CA GLY A 488 32.40 4.99 7.68
C GLY A 488 33.07 6.32 7.31
N VAL A 489 32.72 6.91 6.18
CA VAL A 489 33.30 8.19 5.69
C VAL A 489 32.21 9.28 5.58
N PRO A 490 32.57 10.57 5.58
CA PRO A 490 31.67 11.67 5.28
C PRO A 490 30.96 11.49 3.94
N ARG A 491 29.80 12.14 3.78
CA ARG A 491 28.92 11.95 2.62
C ARG A 491 29.62 12.24 1.28
N ASP A 492 30.42 13.28 1.23
CA ASP A 492 31.20 13.74 0.07
C ASP A 492 32.37 12.81 -0.31
N GLN A 493 32.67 11.82 0.53
CA GLN A 493 33.72 10.81 0.31
C GLN A 493 33.12 9.41 0.06
N ARG A 494 31.79 9.28 -0.03
CA ARG A 494 31.12 7.98 -0.19
C ARG A 494 31.28 7.37 -1.57
N HIS A 495 31.57 8.16 -2.61
CA HIS A 495 31.68 7.71 -4.00
C HIS A 495 30.54 6.78 -4.38
N ALA A 496 29.32 7.23 -4.08
CA ALA A 496 28.12 6.41 -4.22
C ALA A 496 27.70 6.29 -5.68
N VAL A 497 27.38 5.06 -6.08
CA VAL A 497 26.80 4.75 -7.40
C VAL A 497 25.55 3.91 -7.21
N GLY A 498 24.60 4.02 -8.15
CA GLY A 498 23.40 3.19 -8.08
C GLY A 498 22.50 3.34 -9.29
N THR A 499 21.84 2.24 -9.61
CA THR A 499 20.81 2.16 -10.65
C THR A 499 19.58 1.53 -10.05
N THR A 500 18.40 2.12 -10.28
CA THR A 500 17.11 1.57 -9.86
C THR A 500 16.13 1.62 -11.02
N SER A 501 15.37 0.56 -11.20
CA SER A 501 14.30 0.48 -12.19
C SER A 501 13.02 0.00 -11.52
N GLU A 502 11.91 0.61 -11.88
CA GLU A 502 10.56 0.18 -11.53
C GLU A 502 9.80 -0.14 -12.81
N ARG A 503 9.01 -1.20 -12.78
CA ARG A 503 8.00 -1.47 -13.80
C ARG A 503 6.69 -1.81 -13.14
N TYR A 504 5.69 -0.97 -13.36
CA TYR A 504 4.32 -1.15 -12.90
C TYR A 504 3.43 -1.56 -14.07
N ARG A 505 2.77 -2.70 -13.95
CA ARG A 505 1.84 -3.23 -14.94
C ARG A 505 0.51 -3.57 -14.28
N LEU A 506 -0.56 -3.01 -14.81
CA LEU A 506 -1.92 -3.32 -14.40
C LEU A 506 -2.76 -3.58 -15.65
N TYR A 507 -3.21 -4.80 -15.85
CA TYR A 507 -4.07 -5.17 -16.96
C TYR A 507 -5.20 -6.07 -16.53
N GLY A 508 -6.29 -6.01 -17.30
CA GLY A 508 -7.49 -6.79 -17.04
C GLY A 508 -8.63 -6.44 -17.98
N SER A 509 -9.80 -6.85 -17.58
CA SER A 509 -11.04 -6.58 -18.34
C SER A 509 -11.37 -5.09 -18.49
N ALA A 510 -10.80 -4.22 -17.64
CA ALA A 510 -11.01 -2.77 -17.70
C ALA A 510 -9.99 -2.02 -18.55
N GLY A 511 -8.90 -2.65 -18.97
CA GLY A 511 -7.85 -2.00 -19.76
C GLY A 511 -6.44 -2.44 -19.37
N CYS A 512 -5.47 -1.65 -19.82
CA CYS A 512 -4.04 -1.86 -19.61
C CYS A 512 -3.38 -0.56 -19.16
N TYR A 513 -2.45 -0.68 -18.21
CA TYR A 513 -1.47 0.33 -17.84
C TYR A 513 -0.13 -0.38 -17.66
N ASP A 514 0.90 0.10 -18.36
CA ASP A 514 2.27 -0.42 -18.28
C ASP A 514 3.22 0.77 -18.35
N HIS A 515 3.90 1.05 -17.27
CA HIS A 515 4.83 2.17 -17.15
C HIS A 515 6.12 1.69 -16.49
N SER A 516 7.25 2.19 -16.95
CA SER A 516 8.55 1.85 -16.39
C SER A 516 9.47 3.06 -16.29
N LEU A 517 10.27 3.07 -15.23
CA LEU A 517 11.23 4.10 -14.89
C LEU A 517 12.62 3.46 -14.68
N THR A 518 13.68 4.17 -15.08
CA THR A 518 15.05 3.79 -14.73
C THR A 518 15.84 5.02 -14.31
N THR A 519 16.56 4.91 -13.20
CA THR A 519 17.44 5.94 -12.69
C THR A 519 18.87 5.45 -12.61
N VAL A 520 19.81 6.35 -12.86
CA VAL A 520 21.26 6.11 -12.72
C VAL A 520 21.84 7.28 -11.95
N GLN A 521 22.55 7.02 -10.83
CA GLN A 521 23.13 8.02 -9.94
C GLN A 521 22.17 9.17 -9.57
N GLY A 522 20.91 8.85 -9.30
CA GLY A 522 19.90 9.84 -8.93
C GLY A 522 19.29 10.63 -10.09
N VAL A 523 19.60 10.30 -11.33
CA VAL A 523 19.03 10.93 -12.53
C VAL A 523 18.05 9.96 -13.19
N LEU A 524 16.81 10.38 -13.45
CA LEU A 524 15.85 9.63 -14.26
C LEU A 524 16.33 9.61 -15.72
N THR A 525 16.78 8.46 -16.18
CA THR A 525 17.38 8.27 -17.51
C THR A 525 16.44 7.66 -18.52
N GLU A 526 15.39 6.98 -18.04
CA GLU A 526 14.44 6.30 -18.90
C GLU A 526 13.05 6.33 -18.29
N GLU A 527 12.06 6.64 -19.10
CA GLU A 527 10.64 6.59 -18.81
C GLU A 527 9.92 6.05 -20.04
N ARG A 528 9.12 4.99 -19.89
CA ARG A 528 8.44 4.32 -21.02
C ARG A 528 7.03 3.89 -20.65
N ASP A 529 6.12 4.12 -21.58
CA ASP A 529 4.78 3.56 -21.57
C ASP A 529 4.73 2.31 -22.46
N GLY A 530 4.13 1.23 -21.98
CA GLY A 530 4.03 -0.07 -22.67
C GLY A 530 2.66 -0.34 -23.30
N CYS A 531 1.61 0.31 -22.83
CA CYS A 531 0.27 0.26 -23.39
C CYS A 531 -0.49 1.57 -23.23
#